data_a1e1234972b0b2a0038c5e4d324a68a6
#
_entry.id   a1e1234972b0b2a0038c5e4d324a68a6
#
_cell.length_a   1.000
_cell.length_b   1.000
_cell.length_c   1.000
_cell.angle_alpha   90.00
_cell.angle_beta   90.00
_cell.angle_gamma   90.00
#
_symmetry.space_group_name_H-M   'P 1'
#
loop_
_entity.id
_entity.type
_entity.pdbx_description
1 polymer ?
#
loop_
_entity_poly.entity_id
_entity_poly.type
_entity_poly.pdbx_seq_one_letter_code
_entity_poly.pdbx_strand_id
1 'polypeptide(L)'
;MHTKTASFGRCCFLYKKKYGRMTVSAWLNMEMEHTNPLWMILMGGGLMIGGMLVRFFVGAPHGMLLSLGVNEMVPPAWLMSLLWTVSFLVVGCAAGFAFGYRSRGCEVDKYKGGMLFVLLAVMELCWYPTFFGAGLLFLSVLESILILILCTGVTLCFYRVSKFSGMLLLLHELWLIYMLILNFAVFFRA
;
A
#
# COMPACT_ATOMS: atom_id res chain seq x y z
N MET A 1 -28.77 -21.18 2.85
CA MET A 1 -27.60 -20.42 3.32
C MET A 1 -26.27 -21.01 2.79
N HIS A 2 -26.22 -21.51 1.55
CA HIS A 2 -25.10 -22.35 1.03
C HIS A 2 -24.41 -21.83 -0.24
N THR A 3 -24.56 -20.54 -0.62
CA THR A 3 -24.07 -20.03 -1.92
C THR A 3 -22.82 -19.13 -1.85
N LYS A 4 -22.31 -18.76 -0.66
CA LYS A 4 -21.18 -17.83 -0.54
C LYS A 4 -19.77 -18.45 -0.57
N THR A 5 -19.63 -19.74 -0.23
CA THR A 5 -18.34 -20.45 -0.22
C THR A 5 -17.88 -20.92 -1.61
N ALA A 6 -18.80 -21.09 -2.56
CA ALA A 6 -18.50 -21.60 -3.91
C ALA A 6 -17.85 -20.55 -4.84
N SER A 7 -17.92 -19.26 -4.52
CA SER A 7 -17.28 -18.18 -5.31
C SER A 7 -15.76 -18.09 -5.07
N PHE A 8 -15.31 -18.41 -3.86
CA PHE A 8 -13.91 -18.32 -3.46
C PHE A 8 -12.98 -19.26 -4.23
N GLY A 9 -13.43 -20.49 -4.48
CA GLY A 9 -12.64 -21.51 -5.21
C GLY A 9 -12.58 -21.26 -6.73
N ARG A 10 -13.54 -20.55 -7.32
CA ARG A 10 -13.66 -20.40 -8.77
C ARG A 10 -12.63 -19.43 -9.38
N CYS A 11 -12.36 -18.29 -8.75
CA CYS A 11 -11.34 -17.35 -9.26
C CYS A 11 -9.95 -18.00 -9.29
N CYS A 12 -9.57 -18.65 -8.19
CA CYS A 12 -8.28 -19.32 -8.08
C CYS A 12 -8.15 -20.55 -8.97
N PHE A 13 -9.24 -21.33 -9.13
CA PHE A 13 -9.27 -22.56 -9.93
C PHE A 13 -9.25 -22.29 -11.45
N LEU A 14 -10.01 -21.31 -11.92
CA LEU A 14 -10.03 -20.91 -13.33
C LEU A 14 -8.68 -20.32 -13.76
N TYR A 15 -8.05 -19.57 -12.87
CA TYR A 15 -6.73 -19.02 -13.08
C TYR A 15 -5.66 -20.12 -13.21
N LYS A 16 -5.63 -21.08 -12.27
CA LYS A 16 -4.66 -22.21 -12.29
C LYS A 16 -4.82 -23.10 -13.53
N LYS A 17 -6.03 -23.33 -14.00
CA LYS A 17 -6.33 -24.16 -15.19
C LYS A 17 -5.85 -23.49 -16.49
N LYS A 18 -5.92 -22.15 -16.57
CA LYS A 18 -5.59 -21.40 -17.80
C LYS A 18 -4.10 -21.07 -17.92
N TYR A 19 -3.37 -20.94 -16.80
CA TYR A 19 -2.04 -20.30 -16.77
C TYR A 19 -0.92 -21.10 -16.11
N GLY A 20 -1.11 -22.38 -15.85
CA GLY A 20 -0.19 -23.24 -15.05
C GLY A 20 1.24 -23.46 -15.60
N ARG A 21 1.60 -22.91 -16.78
CA ARG A 21 2.92 -23.06 -17.42
C ARG A 21 3.43 -21.81 -18.14
N MET A 22 2.96 -20.62 -17.78
CA MET A 22 3.43 -19.38 -18.42
C MET A 22 4.73 -18.89 -17.78
N THR A 23 5.62 -18.33 -18.60
CA THR A 23 6.78 -17.56 -18.10
C THR A 23 6.30 -16.28 -17.39
N VAL A 24 7.08 -15.77 -16.45
CA VAL A 24 6.74 -14.55 -15.69
C VAL A 24 6.50 -13.36 -16.63
N SER A 25 7.29 -13.23 -17.70
CA SER A 25 7.13 -12.16 -18.70
C SER A 25 5.84 -12.27 -19.49
N ALA A 26 5.45 -13.46 -19.93
CA ALA A 26 4.20 -13.68 -20.65
C ALA A 26 2.98 -13.42 -19.76
N TRP A 27 3.10 -13.78 -18.49
CA TRP A 27 2.06 -13.51 -17.49
C TRP A 27 1.90 -11.99 -17.22
N LEU A 28 3.01 -11.25 -17.02
CA LEU A 28 2.98 -9.80 -16.84
C LEU A 28 2.35 -9.07 -18.04
N ASN A 29 2.76 -9.43 -19.26
CA ASN A 29 2.23 -8.83 -20.47
C ASN A 29 0.70 -9.02 -20.57
N MET A 30 0.22 -10.22 -20.22
CA MET A 30 -1.21 -10.51 -20.24
C MET A 30 -2.00 -9.74 -19.18
N GLU A 31 -1.47 -9.60 -17.95
CA GLU A 31 -2.14 -8.78 -16.94
C GLU A 31 -2.18 -7.30 -17.35
N MET A 32 -1.10 -6.79 -17.94
CA MET A 32 -1.04 -5.41 -18.44
C MET A 32 -2.02 -5.15 -19.58
N GLU A 33 -2.15 -6.07 -20.53
CA GLU A 33 -3.08 -5.95 -21.67
C GLU A 33 -4.56 -5.88 -21.23
N HIS A 34 -4.90 -6.53 -20.12
CA HIS A 34 -6.28 -6.55 -19.59
C HIS A 34 -6.56 -5.41 -18.59
N THR A 35 -5.61 -4.52 -18.36
CA THR A 35 -5.72 -3.41 -17.40
C THR A 35 -5.85 -2.07 -18.12
N ASN A 36 -6.77 -1.22 -17.67
CA ASN A 36 -6.85 0.15 -18.15
C ASN A 36 -5.80 1.02 -17.43
N PRO A 37 -4.76 1.51 -18.13
CA PRO A 37 -3.67 2.26 -17.51
C PRO A 37 -4.10 3.60 -16.89
N LEU A 38 -5.24 4.14 -17.31
CA LEU A 38 -5.78 5.39 -16.77
C LEU A 38 -6.01 5.30 -15.25
N TRP A 39 -6.51 4.15 -14.75
CA TRP A 39 -6.71 3.93 -13.33
C TRP A 39 -5.41 3.94 -12.53
N MET A 40 -4.31 3.41 -13.10
CA MET A 40 -2.99 3.46 -12.47
C MET A 40 -2.48 4.89 -12.33
N ILE A 41 -2.63 5.69 -13.39
CA ILE A 41 -2.20 7.11 -13.40
C ILE A 41 -3.03 7.92 -12.40
N LEU A 42 -4.35 7.75 -12.39
CA LEU A 42 -5.24 8.49 -11.50
C LEU A 42 -5.01 8.15 -10.02
N MET A 43 -4.98 6.86 -9.68
CA MET A 43 -4.81 6.42 -8.29
C MET A 43 -3.37 6.62 -7.80
N GLY A 44 -2.36 6.26 -8.61
CA GLY A 44 -0.95 6.44 -8.28
C GLY A 44 -0.57 7.90 -8.18
N GLY A 45 -0.91 8.70 -9.18
CA GLY A 45 -0.66 10.14 -9.19
C GLY A 45 -1.42 10.88 -8.10
N GLY A 46 -2.70 10.54 -7.90
CA GLY A 46 -3.54 11.17 -6.88
C GLY A 46 -3.01 10.93 -5.46
N LEU A 47 -2.67 9.69 -5.12
CA LEU A 47 -2.13 9.37 -3.80
C LEU A 47 -0.73 9.95 -3.57
N MET A 48 0.12 9.94 -4.60
CA MET A 48 1.44 10.58 -4.55
C MET A 48 1.32 12.10 -4.31
N ILE A 49 0.43 12.79 -5.02
CA ILE A 49 0.19 14.22 -4.83
C ILE A 49 -0.37 14.47 -3.42
N GLY A 50 -1.31 13.65 -2.94
CA GLY A 50 -1.84 13.74 -1.58
C GLY A 50 -0.75 13.64 -0.52
N GLY A 51 0.14 12.65 -0.63
CA GLY A 51 1.28 12.48 0.26
C GLY A 51 2.28 13.65 0.21
N MET A 52 2.54 14.20 -0.99
CA MET A 52 3.39 15.39 -1.15
C MET A 52 2.76 16.64 -0.51
N LEU A 53 1.45 16.83 -0.64
CA LEU A 53 0.74 17.95 -0.02
C LEU A 53 0.80 17.88 1.49
N VAL A 54 0.49 16.72 2.08
CA VAL A 54 0.58 16.52 3.54
C VAL A 54 1.97 16.85 4.04
N ARG A 55 3.01 16.36 3.36
CA ARG A 55 4.40 16.64 3.70
C ARG A 55 4.77 18.12 3.56
N PHE A 56 4.26 18.80 2.54
CA PHE A 56 4.47 20.24 2.34
C PHE A 56 3.93 21.06 3.53
N PHE A 57 2.74 20.71 4.03
CA PHE A 57 2.10 21.42 5.14
C PHE A 57 2.74 21.10 6.51
N VAL A 58 3.19 19.86 6.72
CA VAL A 58 3.76 19.43 8.01
C VAL A 58 5.26 19.77 8.12
N GLY A 59 5.97 19.83 6.99
CA GLY A 59 7.42 20.14 6.96
C GLY A 59 8.31 18.90 6.88
N ALA A 60 9.63 19.13 6.96
CA ALA A 60 10.63 18.07 6.79
C ALA A 60 10.88 17.27 8.08
N PRO A 61 10.74 15.94 8.07
CA PRO A 61 10.83 15.08 9.25
C PRO A 61 12.26 14.89 9.77
N HIS A 62 13.26 15.16 8.95
CA HIS A 62 14.64 14.75 9.20
C HIS A 62 15.24 15.38 10.47
N GLY A 63 14.98 16.67 10.70
CA GLY A 63 15.49 17.37 11.90
C GLY A 63 14.96 16.81 13.21
N MET A 64 13.67 16.46 13.26
CA MET A 64 13.05 15.85 14.43
C MET A 64 13.65 14.46 14.72
N LEU A 65 13.82 13.62 13.71
CA LEU A 65 14.40 12.29 13.89
C LEU A 65 15.85 12.35 14.38
N LEU A 66 16.64 13.31 13.88
CA LEU A 66 18.00 13.53 14.34
C LEU A 66 18.06 13.96 15.82
N SER A 67 17.15 14.84 16.26
CA SER A 67 17.09 15.32 17.65
C SER A 67 16.71 14.21 18.64
N LEU A 68 16.03 13.16 18.19
CA LEU A 68 15.63 12.00 19.01
C LEU A 68 16.69 10.88 19.07
N GLY A 69 17.88 11.11 18.50
CA GLY A 69 19.03 10.19 18.63
C GLY A 69 18.87 8.86 17.87
N VAL A 70 17.99 8.81 16.87
CA VAL A 70 17.78 7.60 16.01
C VAL A 70 18.57 7.67 14.70
N ASN A 71 19.66 8.44 14.67
CA ASN A 71 20.43 8.77 13.46
C ASN A 71 20.90 7.55 12.66
N GLU A 72 21.29 6.49 13.37
CA GLU A 72 21.80 5.26 12.74
C GLU A 72 20.72 4.49 11.95
N MET A 73 19.44 4.71 12.30
CA MET A 73 18.29 4.02 11.68
C MET A 73 17.63 4.85 10.57
N VAL A 74 17.97 6.14 10.47
CA VAL A 74 17.30 7.07 9.53
C VAL A 74 18.17 7.25 8.28
N PRO A 75 17.64 6.94 7.09
CA PRO A 75 18.32 7.21 5.83
C PRO A 75 18.55 8.72 5.63
N PRO A 76 19.50 9.12 4.75
CA PRO A 76 19.65 10.51 4.37
C PRO A 76 18.32 11.15 3.95
N ALA A 77 18.14 12.45 4.23
CA ALA A 77 16.87 13.17 4.01
C ALA A 77 16.31 13.02 2.57
N TRP A 78 17.17 13.05 1.57
CA TRP A 78 16.76 12.88 0.17
C TRP A 78 16.23 11.47 -0.10
N LEU A 79 16.88 10.43 0.47
CA LEU A 79 16.47 9.04 0.28
C LEU A 79 15.14 8.76 1.00
N MET A 80 14.99 9.26 2.22
CA MET A 80 13.72 9.18 2.97
C MET A 80 12.58 9.84 2.18
N SER A 81 12.83 10.99 1.56
CA SER A 81 11.89 11.69 0.71
C SER A 81 11.50 10.88 -0.51
N LEU A 82 12.48 10.27 -1.17
CA LEU A 82 12.27 9.44 -2.34
C LEU A 82 11.45 8.20 -1.99
N LEU A 83 11.83 7.48 -0.91
CA LEU A 83 11.13 6.27 -0.47
C LEU A 83 9.66 6.55 -0.13
N TRP A 84 9.36 7.67 0.54
CA TRP A 84 8.00 8.12 0.80
C TRP A 84 7.20 8.33 -0.49
N THR A 85 7.76 9.08 -1.43
CA THR A 85 7.09 9.38 -2.71
C THR A 85 6.84 8.11 -3.51
N VAL A 86 7.85 7.24 -3.60
CA VAL A 86 7.75 5.94 -4.31
C VAL A 86 6.72 5.03 -3.61
N SER A 87 6.67 5.02 -2.29
CA SER A 87 5.72 4.23 -1.50
C SER A 87 4.27 4.58 -1.84
N PHE A 88 3.90 5.87 -1.82
CA PHE A 88 2.56 6.32 -2.22
C PHE A 88 2.24 6.03 -3.68
N LEU A 89 3.23 6.20 -4.57
CA LEU A 89 3.06 5.85 -5.97
C LEU A 89 2.77 4.35 -6.15
N VAL A 90 3.52 3.49 -5.48
CA VAL A 90 3.38 2.02 -5.55
C VAL A 90 2.01 1.57 -5.06
N VAL A 91 1.57 2.07 -3.91
CA VAL A 91 0.26 1.74 -3.32
C VAL A 91 -0.89 2.21 -4.21
N GLY A 92 -0.81 3.43 -4.73
CA GLY A 92 -1.80 3.97 -5.65
C GLY A 92 -1.83 3.24 -6.99
N CYS A 93 -0.66 2.88 -7.56
CA CYS A 93 -0.57 2.06 -8.77
C CYS A 93 -1.14 0.65 -8.55
N ALA A 94 -0.89 0.04 -7.40
CA ALA A 94 -1.46 -1.27 -7.05
C ALA A 94 -2.99 -1.22 -7.03
N ALA A 95 -3.57 -0.20 -6.41
CA ALA A 95 -5.01 0.02 -6.42
C ALA A 95 -5.54 0.28 -7.84
N GLY A 96 -4.90 1.16 -8.58
CA GLY A 96 -5.26 1.46 -9.97
C GLY A 96 -5.21 0.22 -10.87
N PHE A 97 -4.23 -0.66 -10.63
CA PHE A 97 -4.13 -1.93 -11.32
C PHE A 97 -5.31 -2.86 -10.97
N ALA A 98 -5.61 -3.03 -9.68
CA ALA A 98 -6.73 -3.87 -9.23
C ALA A 98 -8.09 -3.36 -9.78
N PHE A 99 -8.32 -2.05 -9.77
CA PHE A 99 -9.56 -1.45 -10.29
C PHE A 99 -9.63 -1.49 -11.82
N GLY A 100 -8.53 -1.23 -12.51
CA GLY A 100 -8.44 -1.26 -13.97
C GLY A 100 -8.50 -2.66 -14.57
N TYR A 101 -8.18 -3.69 -13.81
CA TYR A 101 -8.13 -5.07 -14.29
C TYR A 101 -9.53 -5.63 -14.58
N ARG A 102 -9.74 -6.09 -15.83
CA ARG A 102 -11.02 -6.65 -16.29
C ARG A 102 -11.15 -8.14 -15.94
N SER A 103 -11.38 -8.47 -14.68
CA SER A 103 -11.63 -9.85 -14.26
C SER A 103 -13.11 -10.09 -14.02
N ARG A 104 -13.67 -11.16 -14.63
CA ARG A 104 -15.03 -11.63 -14.34
C ARG A 104 -15.01 -12.50 -13.08
N GLY A 105 -15.89 -12.21 -12.12
CA GLY A 105 -16.08 -13.05 -10.91
C GLY A 105 -15.31 -12.61 -9.66
N CYS A 106 -14.46 -11.58 -9.72
CA CYS A 106 -13.74 -11.03 -8.57
C CYS A 106 -14.30 -9.69 -8.07
N GLU A 107 -15.53 -9.35 -8.45
CA GLU A 107 -16.17 -8.06 -8.10
C GLU A 107 -16.29 -7.84 -6.59
N VAL A 108 -16.57 -8.91 -5.83
CA VAL A 108 -16.67 -8.83 -4.36
C VAL A 108 -15.32 -8.50 -3.73
N ASP A 109 -14.23 -9.13 -4.22
CA ASP A 109 -12.87 -8.87 -3.70
C ASP A 109 -12.41 -7.47 -4.11
N LYS A 110 -12.76 -6.98 -5.31
CA LYS A 110 -12.52 -5.59 -5.73
C LYS A 110 -13.22 -4.59 -4.82
N TYR A 111 -14.51 -4.81 -4.54
CA TYR A 111 -15.28 -3.91 -3.70
C TYR A 111 -14.75 -3.87 -2.27
N LYS A 112 -14.51 -5.03 -1.65
CA LYS A 112 -13.94 -5.13 -0.31
C LYS A 112 -12.55 -4.52 -0.24
N GLY A 113 -11.68 -4.89 -1.18
CA GLY A 113 -10.33 -4.32 -1.27
C GLY A 113 -10.35 -2.81 -1.47
N GLY A 114 -11.31 -2.29 -2.26
CA GLY A 114 -11.50 -0.86 -2.47
C GLY A 114 -11.90 -0.10 -1.22
N MET A 115 -12.84 -0.64 -0.42
CA MET A 115 -13.23 -0.02 0.86
C MET A 115 -12.05 0.00 1.84
N LEU A 116 -11.33 -1.12 1.97
CA LEU A 116 -10.14 -1.19 2.82
C LEU A 116 -9.03 -0.25 2.32
N PHE A 117 -8.86 -0.13 0.99
CA PHE A 117 -7.88 0.77 0.40
C PHE A 117 -8.16 2.25 0.70
N VAL A 118 -9.43 2.68 0.62
CA VAL A 118 -9.79 4.06 0.97
C VAL A 118 -9.45 4.33 2.44
N LEU A 119 -9.78 3.41 3.35
CA LEU A 119 -9.44 3.53 4.76
C LEU A 119 -7.93 3.54 4.98
N LEU A 120 -7.18 2.66 4.30
CA LEU A 120 -5.72 2.61 4.33
C LEU A 120 -5.12 3.95 3.88
N ALA A 121 -5.56 4.49 2.74
CA ALA A 121 -5.07 5.75 2.19
C ALA A 121 -5.30 6.93 3.14
N VAL A 122 -6.47 7.01 3.77
CA VAL A 122 -6.78 8.04 4.77
C VAL A 122 -5.86 7.90 5.98
N MET A 123 -5.69 6.68 6.51
CA MET A 123 -4.83 6.44 7.67
C MET A 123 -3.36 6.76 7.38
N GLU A 124 -2.84 6.40 6.21
CA GLU A 124 -1.47 6.74 5.79
C GLU A 124 -1.23 8.25 5.67
N LEU A 125 -2.22 8.99 5.13
CA LEU A 125 -2.13 10.44 5.04
C LEU A 125 -2.24 11.12 6.42
N CYS A 126 -3.01 10.56 7.35
CA CYS A 126 -3.16 11.08 8.72
C CYS A 126 -1.94 10.77 9.58
N TRP A 127 -1.28 9.64 9.37
CA TRP A 127 -0.13 9.23 10.17
C TRP A 127 1.02 10.25 10.15
N TYR A 128 1.29 10.85 9.01
CA TYR A 128 2.39 11.82 8.86
C TYR A 128 2.21 13.06 9.75
N PRO A 129 1.08 13.77 9.74
CA PRO A 129 0.82 14.88 10.67
C PRO A 129 0.75 14.43 12.15
N THR A 130 0.25 13.23 12.43
CA THR A 130 0.19 12.69 13.81
C THR A 130 1.60 12.52 14.38
N PHE A 131 2.51 11.94 13.60
CA PHE A 131 3.88 11.67 14.05
C PHE A 131 4.75 12.92 14.01
N PHE A 132 4.87 13.59 12.86
CA PHE A 132 5.80 14.71 12.66
C PHE A 132 5.21 16.08 13.01
N GLY A 133 3.89 16.25 12.89
CA GLY A 133 3.22 17.53 13.18
C GLY A 133 2.88 17.68 14.65
N ALA A 134 2.14 16.72 15.19
CA ALA A 134 1.63 16.76 16.56
C ALA A 134 2.58 16.12 17.60
N GLY A 135 3.56 15.32 17.17
CA GLY A 135 4.47 14.61 18.07
C GLY A 135 3.78 13.56 18.96
N LEU A 136 2.60 13.06 18.54
CA LEU A 136 1.82 12.09 19.31
C LEU A 136 2.37 10.67 19.09
N LEU A 137 3.56 10.39 19.64
CA LEU A 137 4.33 9.18 19.38
C LEU A 137 3.58 7.89 19.68
N PHE A 138 2.87 7.80 20.82
CA PHE A 138 2.09 6.62 21.17
C PHE A 138 0.96 6.38 20.16
N LEU A 139 0.23 7.44 19.78
CA LEU A 139 -0.87 7.33 18.83
C LEU A 139 -0.34 6.91 17.44
N SER A 140 0.82 7.44 17.02
CA SER A 140 1.43 7.09 15.74
C SER A 140 1.89 5.64 15.67
N VAL A 141 2.32 5.04 16.79
CA VAL A 141 2.63 3.60 16.87
C VAL A 141 1.36 2.77 16.67
N LEU A 142 0.27 3.10 17.37
CA LEU A 142 -1.03 2.40 17.21
C LEU A 142 -1.55 2.53 15.78
N GLU A 143 -1.46 3.73 15.20
CA GLU A 143 -1.85 4.03 13.83
C GLU A 143 -1.01 3.21 12.83
N SER A 144 0.31 3.10 13.01
CA SER A 144 1.19 2.30 12.16
C SER A 144 0.86 0.80 12.20
N ILE A 145 0.51 0.26 13.37
CA ILE A 145 0.06 -1.13 13.50
C ILE A 145 -1.26 -1.33 12.73
N LEU A 146 -2.20 -0.41 12.87
CA LEU A 146 -3.48 -0.47 12.17
C LEU A 146 -3.30 -0.36 10.65
N ILE A 147 -2.44 0.54 10.19
CA ILE A 147 -2.06 0.69 8.76
C ILE A 147 -1.51 -0.62 8.21
N LEU A 148 -0.61 -1.29 8.92
CA LEU A 148 -0.04 -2.57 8.48
C LEU A 148 -1.12 -3.67 8.38
N ILE A 149 -2.03 -3.76 9.35
CA ILE A 149 -3.15 -4.70 9.32
C ILE A 149 -4.08 -4.41 8.13
N LEU A 150 -4.42 -3.14 7.90
CA LEU A 150 -5.25 -2.72 6.76
C LEU A 150 -4.56 -3.04 5.43
N CYS A 151 -3.26 -2.72 5.30
CA CYS A 151 -2.48 -3.01 4.11
C CYS A 151 -2.48 -4.51 3.78
N THR A 152 -2.25 -5.37 4.78
CA THR A 152 -2.35 -6.84 4.62
C THR A 152 -3.75 -7.25 4.13
N GLY A 153 -4.80 -6.65 4.67
CA GLY A 153 -6.18 -6.89 4.22
C GLY A 153 -6.40 -6.51 2.75
N VAL A 154 -5.90 -5.34 2.34
CA VAL A 154 -5.95 -4.87 0.94
C VAL A 154 -5.13 -5.78 0.03
N THR A 155 -3.92 -6.15 0.46
CA THR A 155 -3.03 -7.06 -0.27
C THR A 155 -3.72 -8.38 -0.56
N LEU A 156 -4.36 -9.01 0.43
CA LEU A 156 -5.08 -10.26 0.26
C LEU A 156 -6.26 -10.14 -0.71
N CYS A 157 -7.01 -9.04 -0.66
CA CYS A 157 -8.12 -8.80 -1.58
C CYS A 157 -7.62 -8.56 -3.01
N PHE A 158 -6.63 -7.68 -3.18
CA PHE A 158 -6.12 -7.31 -4.50
C PHE A 158 -5.29 -8.42 -5.14
N TYR A 159 -4.57 -9.24 -4.37
CA TYR A 159 -3.87 -10.42 -4.86
C TYR A 159 -4.82 -11.44 -5.52
N ARG A 160 -6.07 -11.51 -5.04
CA ARG A 160 -7.11 -12.37 -5.65
C ARG A 160 -7.67 -11.80 -6.95
N VAL A 161 -7.62 -10.49 -7.12
CA VAL A 161 -8.05 -9.79 -8.35
C VAL A 161 -6.94 -9.86 -9.40
N SER A 162 -5.73 -9.44 -9.03
CA SER A 162 -4.52 -9.44 -9.85
C SER A 162 -3.32 -9.72 -8.95
N LYS A 163 -2.49 -10.68 -9.33
CA LYS A 163 -1.26 -11.01 -8.58
C LYS A 163 -0.26 -9.88 -8.62
N PHE A 164 -0.19 -9.14 -9.73
CA PHE A 164 0.71 -8.01 -9.87
C PHE A 164 0.37 -6.90 -8.87
N SER A 165 -0.91 -6.56 -8.73
CA SER A 165 -1.37 -5.61 -7.73
C SER A 165 -0.99 -6.05 -6.30
N GLY A 166 -1.22 -7.33 -5.97
CA GLY A 166 -0.82 -7.88 -4.66
C GLY A 166 0.70 -7.85 -4.43
N MET A 167 1.51 -8.14 -5.45
CA MET A 167 2.98 -8.08 -5.35
C MET A 167 3.48 -6.64 -5.10
N LEU A 168 2.88 -5.64 -5.74
CA LEU A 168 3.19 -4.24 -5.48
C LEU A 168 2.90 -3.86 -4.03
N LEU A 169 1.77 -4.30 -3.48
CA LEU A 169 1.43 -4.06 -2.09
C LEU A 169 2.36 -4.78 -1.11
N LEU A 170 2.83 -5.99 -1.40
CA LEU A 170 3.84 -6.66 -0.58
C LEU A 170 5.13 -5.84 -0.50
N LEU A 171 5.55 -5.21 -1.59
CA LEU A 171 6.70 -4.30 -1.58
C LEU A 171 6.45 -3.09 -0.67
N HIS A 172 5.24 -2.54 -0.69
CA HIS A 172 4.84 -1.44 0.20
C HIS A 172 4.78 -1.90 1.67
N GLU A 173 4.32 -3.12 1.97
CA GLU A 173 4.31 -3.68 3.34
C GLU A 173 5.72 -3.73 3.96
N LEU A 174 6.76 -4.03 3.17
CA LEU A 174 8.15 -3.98 3.67
C LEU A 174 8.53 -2.57 4.12
N TRP A 175 8.09 -1.55 3.39
CA TRP A 175 8.26 -0.16 3.79
C TRP A 175 7.52 0.16 5.09
N LEU A 176 6.26 -0.28 5.22
CA LEU A 176 5.47 -0.07 6.44
C LEU A 176 6.08 -0.77 7.66
N ILE A 177 6.64 -1.97 7.51
CA ILE A 177 7.36 -2.68 8.57
C ILE A 177 8.57 -1.86 9.04
N TYR A 178 9.37 -1.35 8.10
CA TYR A 178 10.49 -0.47 8.42
C TYR A 178 10.03 0.78 9.19
N MET A 179 8.96 1.43 8.74
CA MET A 179 8.41 2.61 9.41
C MET A 179 7.86 2.28 10.81
N LEU A 180 7.25 1.11 11.01
CA LEU A 180 6.81 0.65 12.32
C LEU A 180 7.99 0.46 13.28
N ILE A 181 9.09 -0.17 12.81
CA ILE A 181 10.32 -0.33 13.62
C ILE A 181 10.88 1.04 14.00
N LEU A 182 10.93 1.99 13.07
CA LEU A 182 11.38 3.35 13.33
C LEU A 182 10.49 4.06 14.35
N ASN A 183 9.17 3.91 14.26
CA ASN A 183 8.22 4.45 15.24
C ASN A 183 8.46 3.92 16.64
N PHE A 184 8.67 2.61 16.78
CA PHE A 184 9.02 2.03 18.09
C PHE A 184 10.35 2.55 18.62
N ALA A 185 11.37 2.64 17.76
CA ALA A 185 12.68 3.15 18.16
C ALA A 185 12.60 4.59 18.69
N VAL A 186 11.83 5.45 18.03
CA VAL A 186 11.56 6.82 18.46
C VAL A 186 10.76 6.84 19.76
N PHE A 187 9.69 6.06 19.87
CA PHE A 187 8.84 6.02 21.06
C PHE A 187 9.59 5.61 22.33
N PHE A 188 10.54 4.67 22.24
CA PHE A 188 11.31 4.23 23.40
C PHE A 188 12.50 5.13 23.75
N ARG A 189 12.86 6.08 22.88
CA ARG A 189 13.95 7.03 23.11
C ARG A 189 13.47 8.43 23.49
N ALA A 190 12.21 8.75 23.25
CA ALA A 190 11.57 10.03 23.62
C ALA A 190 11.08 10.02 25.06
#